data_476bdb354a242352f76f73cea32a30ee
#
_entry.id   476bdb354a242352f76f73cea32a30ee
#
_cell.length_a   1.000
_cell.length_b   1.000
_cell.length_c   1.000
_cell.angle_alpha   90.00
_cell.angle_beta   90.00
_cell.angle_gamma   90.00
#
_symmetry.space_group_name_H-M   'P 1'
#
loop_
_entity.id
_entity.type
_entity.pdbx_description
1 polymer ?
#
loop_
_entity_poly.entity_id
_entity_poly.type
_entity_poly.pdbx_seq_one_letter_code
_entity_poly.pdbx_strand_id
1 'polypeptide(L)'
;MRKKEHNKYRSKSIFSDRDKFPVTDENNKGRSFRKTDPLNIALRFIKFRMRSKWEVENKLRKEGFNEETIGQIIQKLVENGLIDDEKFAYLYAYDSLVIHYKGPYRIRYELRQLHVDDYVIEDALKKALSEVDVNEIIEKLTQGLDEKKKREKLYRHGFGGEW
;
A
#
# COMPACT_ATOMS: atom_id res chain seq x y z
N MET A 1 10.65 -13.31 27.61
CA MET A 1 10.83 -11.86 27.48
C MET A 1 11.22 -11.51 26.06
N ARG A 2 10.26 -11.38 25.16
CA ARG A 2 10.45 -10.81 23.82
C ARG A 2 9.21 -9.98 23.46
N LYS A 3 9.09 -8.84 24.10
CA LYS A 3 8.12 -7.78 23.75
C LYS A 3 8.97 -6.53 23.56
N LYS A 4 9.21 -6.09 22.31
CA LYS A 4 9.55 -4.69 22.00
C LYS A 4 10.15 -4.44 20.61
N GLU A 5 9.75 -5.18 19.56
CA GLU A 5 10.18 -4.79 18.22
C GLU A 5 9.03 -4.50 17.22
N HIS A 6 7.78 -4.58 17.68
CA HIS A 6 6.60 -4.37 16.81
C HIS A 6 6.30 -2.91 16.45
N ASN A 7 7.16 -1.95 16.81
CA ASN A 7 6.86 -0.54 16.61
C ASN A 7 7.83 0.22 15.68
N LYS A 8 8.64 -0.51 14.88
CA LYS A 8 9.66 0.14 14.05
C LYS A 8 9.13 0.77 12.77
N TYR A 9 7.91 0.39 12.35
CA TYR A 9 7.34 0.86 11.08
C TYR A 9 6.14 1.81 11.20
N ARG A 10 5.64 2.02 12.42
CA ARG A 10 4.41 2.81 12.63
C ARG A 10 4.60 4.33 12.65
N SER A 11 5.82 4.85 12.65
CA SER A 11 6.04 6.28 12.86
C SER A 11 7.17 6.93 12.09
N LYS A 12 7.60 6.37 10.96
CA LYS A 12 8.33 7.19 9.99
C LYS A 12 7.35 7.66 8.93
N SER A 13 6.63 8.75 9.25
CA SER A 13 5.96 9.55 8.25
C SER A 13 6.94 9.81 7.12
N ILE A 14 6.63 9.29 5.94
CA ILE A 14 7.37 9.51 4.69
C ILE A 14 7.43 11.01 4.36
N PHE A 15 6.71 11.82 5.13
CA PHE A 15 6.57 13.27 4.99
C PHE A 15 7.45 14.11 5.93
N SER A 16 8.49 13.53 6.58
CA SER A 16 9.42 14.35 7.34
C SER A 16 10.38 15.16 6.45
N ASP A 17 10.47 14.85 5.16
CA ASP A 17 11.21 15.64 4.18
C ASP A 17 10.31 16.70 3.53
N ARG A 18 9.93 17.72 4.30
CA ARG A 18 9.26 18.93 3.78
C ARG A 18 10.13 19.71 2.78
N ASP A 19 11.41 19.34 2.66
CA ASP A 19 12.41 20.10 1.89
C ASP A 19 12.61 19.56 0.45
N LYS A 20 11.98 18.46 0.06
CA LYS A 20 12.16 17.88 -1.30
C LYS A 20 11.37 18.58 -2.40
N PHE A 21 10.39 19.39 -2.05
CA PHE A 21 9.70 20.25 -2.99
C PHE A 21 9.62 21.66 -2.40
N PRO A 22 10.49 22.58 -2.83
CA PRO A 22 10.30 23.98 -2.50
C PRO A 22 8.99 24.43 -3.11
N VAL A 23 8.01 24.70 -2.26
CA VAL A 23 6.82 25.45 -2.67
C VAL A 23 7.29 26.88 -2.83
N THR A 24 7.92 27.18 -3.98
CA THR A 24 8.20 28.54 -4.37
C THR A 24 6.92 29.17 -4.90
N ASP A 25 6.08 29.63 -4.00
CA ASP A 25 4.98 30.55 -4.30
C ASP A 25 5.32 31.95 -3.81
N GLU A 26 6.33 32.55 -4.42
CA GLU A 26 6.55 33.99 -4.32
C GLU A 26 6.29 34.67 -5.65
N ASN A 27 5.14 34.56 -6.26
CA ASN A 27 4.58 35.55 -7.22
C ASN A 27 3.39 34.98 -7.96
N ASN A 28 2.25 34.77 -7.29
CA ASN A 28 1.00 34.76 -8.07
C ASN A 28 -0.18 35.27 -7.22
N LYS A 29 -0.32 36.58 -7.17
CA LYS A 29 -1.56 37.23 -6.73
C LYS A 29 -2.63 36.95 -7.79
N GLY A 30 -3.62 36.11 -7.42
CA GLY A 30 -4.95 36.16 -8.00
C GLY A 30 -5.25 35.21 -9.16
N ARG A 31 -5.12 33.87 -8.97
CA ARG A 31 -5.91 32.89 -9.73
C ARG A 31 -6.11 31.62 -8.92
N SER A 32 -7.36 31.15 -8.89
CA SER A 32 -7.81 29.89 -8.26
C SER A 32 -7.20 28.65 -8.93
N PHE A 33 -5.86 28.54 -8.99
CA PHE A 33 -5.13 27.45 -9.65
C PHE A 33 -4.96 26.20 -8.78
N ARG A 34 -5.36 26.23 -7.51
CA ARG A 34 -5.06 25.15 -6.56
C ARG A 34 -5.90 23.88 -6.76
N LYS A 35 -6.93 23.90 -7.59
CA LYS A 35 -7.83 22.75 -7.79
C LYS A 35 -7.55 21.96 -9.06
N THR A 36 -6.73 22.46 -9.95
CA THR A 36 -6.51 21.93 -11.31
C THR A 36 -5.06 21.48 -11.60
N ASP A 37 -4.10 21.63 -10.68
CA ASP A 37 -2.75 21.17 -10.88
C ASP A 37 -2.66 19.66 -10.59
N PRO A 38 -2.33 18.81 -11.59
CA PRO A 38 -2.28 17.36 -11.43
C PRO A 38 -1.27 16.91 -10.37
N LEU A 39 -0.14 17.59 -10.24
CA LEU A 39 0.86 17.29 -9.21
C LEU A 39 0.30 17.50 -7.81
N ASN A 40 -0.37 18.62 -7.56
CA ASN A 40 -0.98 18.90 -6.27
C ASN A 40 -2.09 17.91 -5.92
N ILE A 41 -2.88 17.47 -6.91
CA ILE A 41 -3.91 16.45 -6.71
C ILE A 41 -3.26 15.13 -6.30
N ALA A 42 -2.23 14.70 -7.01
CA ALA A 42 -1.49 13.48 -6.71
C ALA A 42 -0.84 13.54 -5.31
N LEU A 43 -0.14 14.62 -4.99
CA LEU A 43 0.52 14.80 -3.68
C LEU A 43 -0.50 14.77 -2.53
N ARG A 44 -1.66 15.39 -2.68
CA ARG A 44 -2.74 15.30 -1.67
C ARG A 44 -3.26 13.88 -1.53
N PHE A 45 -3.38 13.14 -2.64
CA PHE A 45 -3.91 11.79 -2.65
C PHE A 45 -2.98 10.79 -1.95
N ILE A 46 -1.66 10.92 -2.12
CA ILE A 46 -0.64 10.06 -1.48
C ILE A 46 -0.32 10.48 -0.04
N LYS A 47 -0.66 11.72 0.37
CA LYS A 47 -0.34 12.25 1.70
C LYS A 47 -0.90 11.42 2.86
N PHE A 48 -2.08 10.84 2.68
CA PHE A 48 -2.79 10.17 3.76
C PHE A 48 -2.40 8.70 3.95
N ARG A 49 -2.01 8.02 2.88
CA ARG A 49 -1.48 6.65 2.89
C ARG A 49 -0.67 6.37 1.63
N MET A 50 0.18 5.38 1.68
CA MET A 50 0.82 4.88 0.46
C MET A 50 -0.24 4.43 -0.54
N ARG A 51 0.06 4.64 -1.81
CA ARG A 51 -0.79 4.29 -2.96
C ARG A 51 0.03 3.52 -3.98
N SER A 52 -0.61 2.58 -4.67
CA SER A 52 0.01 2.01 -5.85
C SER A 52 0.07 3.05 -6.97
N LYS A 53 1.00 2.87 -7.89
CA LYS A 53 1.11 3.68 -9.11
C LYS A 53 -0.23 3.80 -9.81
N TRP A 54 -0.91 2.67 -10.02
CA TRP A 54 -2.22 2.62 -10.65
C TRP A 54 -3.30 3.43 -9.92
N GLU A 55 -3.34 3.41 -8.58
CA GLU A 55 -4.31 4.23 -7.82
C GLU A 55 -4.15 5.71 -8.13
N VAL A 56 -2.91 6.19 -8.24
CA VAL A 56 -2.61 7.60 -8.55
C VAL A 56 -2.95 7.92 -10.00
N GLU A 57 -2.58 7.07 -10.95
CA GLU A 57 -2.97 7.19 -12.35
C GLU A 57 -4.48 7.27 -12.51
N ASN A 58 -5.20 6.33 -11.89
CA ASN A 58 -6.66 6.27 -11.95
C ASN A 58 -7.32 7.50 -11.29
N LYS A 59 -6.73 8.02 -10.21
CA LYS A 59 -7.17 9.26 -9.60
C LYS A 59 -7.05 10.44 -10.57
N LEU A 60 -5.90 10.61 -11.20
CA LEU A 60 -5.66 11.68 -12.18
C LEU A 60 -6.54 11.53 -13.43
N ARG A 61 -6.76 10.31 -13.91
CA ARG A 61 -7.68 10.02 -15.02
C ARG A 61 -9.12 10.41 -14.69
N LYS A 62 -9.60 10.14 -13.49
CA LYS A 62 -10.92 10.55 -13.01
C LYS A 62 -11.07 12.08 -12.87
N GLU A 63 -9.97 12.79 -12.66
CA GLU A 63 -9.95 14.26 -12.64
C GLU A 63 -9.90 14.88 -14.05
N GLY A 64 -9.83 14.04 -15.09
CA GLY A 64 -9.92 14.46 -16.50
C GLY A 64 -8.59 14.79 -17.16
N PHE A 65 -7.45 14.41 -16.58
CA PHE A 65 -6.14 14.59 -17.21
C PHE A 65 -5.90 13.54 -18.29
N ASN A 66 -5.16 13.93 -19.33
CA ASN A 66 -4.76 13.03 -20.41
C ASN A 66 -3.60 12.12 -19.97
N GLU A 67 -3.39 11.01 -20.69
CA GLU A 67 -2.37 10.01 -20.36
C GLU A 67 -0.94 10.56 -20.40
N GLU A 68 -0.67 11.52 -21.26
CA GLU A 68 0.66 12.17 -21.34
C GLU A 68 0.97 12.94 -20.05
N THR A 69 0.04 13.76 -19.58
CA THR A 69 0.17 14.50 -18.32
C THR A 69 0.28 13.54 -17.14
N ILE A 70 -0.55 12.48 -17.10
CA ILE A 70 -0.50 11.47 -16.07
C ILE A 70 0.88 10.81 -16.04
N GLY A 71 1.40 10.37 -17.20
CA GLY A 71 2.71 9.75 -17.30
C GLY A 71 3.84 10.63 -16.77
N GLN A 72 3.85 11.92 -17.11
CA GLN A 72 4.84 12.89 -16.63
C GLN A 72 4.78 13.07 -15.09
N ILE A 73 3.57 13.13 -14.52
CA ILE A 73 3.40 13.26 -13.07
C ILE A 73 3.85 11.98 -12.36
N ILE A 74 3.43 10.82 -12.84
CA ILE A 74 3.83 9.53 -12.28
C ILE A 74 5.35 9.37 -12.29
N GLN A 75 5.99 9.67 -13.41
CA GLN A 75 7.44 9.60 -13.52
C GLN A 75 8.13 10.46 -12.46
N LYS A 76 7.71 11.71 -12.28
CA LYS A 76 8.23 12.60 -11.24
C LYS A 76 8.04 12.02 -9.83
N LEU A 77 6.87 11.43 -9.54
CA LEU A 77 6.59 10.87 -8.23
C LEU A 77 7.42 9.62 -7.94
N VAL A 78 7.66 8.79 -8.96
CA VAL A 78 8.52 7.59 -8.84
C VAL A 78 9.99 8.01 -8.65
N GLU A 79 10.51 8.91 -9.48
CA GLU A 79 11.89 9.41 -9.37
C GLU A 79 12.21 10.05 -8.01
N ASN A 80 11.19 10.63 -7.38
CA ASN A 80 11.31 11.20 -6.03
C ASN A 80 10.96 10.21 -4.89
N GLY A 81 10.69 8.94 -5.21
CA GLY A 81 10.38 7.90 -4.23
C GLY A 81 9.06 8.10 -3.49
N LEU A 82 8.13 8.87 -4.08
CA LEU A 82 6.80 9.12 -3.51
C LEU A 82 5.78 8.06 -3.95
N ILE A 83 6.06 7.37 -5.06
CA ILE A 83 5.40 6.15 -5.52
C ILE A 83 6.46 5.07 -5.63
N ASP A 84 6.18 3.92 -5.00
CA ASP A 84 7.05 2.76 -4.98
C ASP A 84 6.16 1.53 -4.77
N ASP A 85 5.87 0.79 -5.83
CA ASP A 85 4.97 -0.35 -5.80
C ASP A 85 5.56 -1.55 -5.05
N GLU A 86 6.89 -1.71 -5.01
CA GLU A 86 7.56 -2.76 -4.24
C GLU A 86 7.35 -2.52 -2.73
N LYS A 87 7.63 -1.31 -2.28
CA LYS A 87 7.42 -0.91 -0.89
C LYS A 87 5.94 -0.92 -0.51
N PHE A 88 5.08 -0.45 -1.41
CA PHE A 88 3.63 -0.49 -1.22
C PHE A 88 3.14 -1.93 -1.03
N ALA A 89 3.50 -2.84 -1.93
CA ALA A 89 3.09 -4.24 -1.89
C ALA A 89 3.57 -4.95 -0.62
N TYR A 90 4.83 -4.71 -0.22
CA TYR A 90 5.38 -5.28 1.01
C TYR A 90 4.62 -4.81 2.26
N LEU A 91 4.42 -3.51 2.43
CA LEU A 91 3.69 -2.97 3.58
C LEU A 91 2.23 -3.42 3.59
N TYR A 92 1.60 -3.47 2.40
CA TYR A 92 0.24 -3.98 2.25
C TYR A 92 0.13 -5.45 2.68
N ALA A 93 1.08 -6.29 2.24
CA ALA A 93 1.12 -7.70 2.58
C ALA A 93 1.35 -7.91 4.09
N TYR A 94 2.32 -7.21 4.66
CA TYR A 94 2.65 -7.28 6.08
C TYR A 94 1.46 -6.88 6.98
N ASP A 95 0.86 -5.70 6.72
CA ASP A 95 -0.29 -5.22 7.50
C ASP A 95 -1.51 -6.12 7.31
N SER A 96 -1.72 -6.64 6.10
CA SER A 96 -2.81 -7.59 5.81
C SER A 96 -2.67 -8.88 6.59
N LEU A 97 -1.45 -9.42 6.73
CA LEU A 97 -1.18 -10.61 7.54
C LEU A 97 -1.37 -10.33 9.03
N VAL A 98 -0.71 -9.29 9.56
CA VAL A 98 -0.58 -9.07 11.01
C VAL A 98 -1.81 -8.41 11.62
N ILE A 99 -2.43 -7.46 10.91
CA ILE A 99 -3.53 -6.65 11.44
C ILE A 99 -4.88 -7.23 11.02
N HIS A 100 -4.98 -7.65 9.75
CA HIS A 100 -6.26 -8.08 9.16
C HIS A 100 -6.40 -9.59 9.08
N TYR A 101 -5.38 -10.36 9.46
CA TYR A 101 -5.37 -11.83 9.42
C TYR A 101 -5.79 -12.38 8.05
N LYS A 102 -5.34 -11.73 6.97
CA LYS A 102 -5.58 -12.18 5.61
C LYS A 102 -4.47 -13.13 5.17
N GLY A 103 -4.86 -14.23 4.54
CA GLY A 103 -3.93 -15.20 3.98
C GLY A 103 -3.34 -14.77 2.62
N PRO A 104 -2.27 -15.46 2.18
CA PRO A 104 -1.54 -15.09 0.96
C PRO A 104 -2.40 -15.04 -0.31
N TYR A 105 -3.38 -15.93 -0.46
CA TYR A 105 -4.27 -15.95 -1.64
C TYR A 105 -5.11 -14.68 -1.74
N ARG A 106 -5.63 -14.22 -0.61
CA ARG A 106 -6.44 -13.00 -0.57
C ARG A 106 -5.58 -11.76 -0.81
N ILE A 107 -4.40 -11.71 -0.20
CA ILE A 107 -3.45 -10.59 -0.39
C ILE A 107 -3.05 -10.47 -1.86
N ARG A 108 -2.68 -11.60 -2.49
CA ARG A 108 -2.35 -11.67 -3.91
C ARG A 108 -3.50 -11.16 -4.79
N TYR A 109 -4.71 -11.59 -4.51
CA TYR A 109 -5.89 -11.12 -5.24
C TYR A 109 -6.08 -9.61 -5.09
N GLU A 110 -6.01 -9.08 -3.87
CA GLU A 110 -6.23 -7.66 -3.58
C GLU A 110 -5.13 -6.78 -4.23
N LEU A 111 -3.86 -7.21 -4.20
CA LEU A 111 -2.77 -6.48 -4.86
C LEU A 111 -2.89 -6.49 -6.39
N ARG A 112 -3.37 -7.59 -6.98
CA ARG A 112 -3.71 -7.63 -8.42
C ARG A 112 -4.82 -6.65 -8.78
N GLN A 113 -5.83 -6.46 -7.92
CA GLN A 113 -6.87 -5.45 -8.13
C GLN A 113 -6.33 -4.02 -8.06
N LEU A 114 -5.19 -3.81 -7.41
CA LEU A 114 -4.45 -2.55 -7.36
C LEU A 114 -3.41 -2.44 -8.48
N HIS A 115 -3.44 -3.36 -9.44
CA HIS A 115 -2.57 -3.42 -10.61
C HIS A 115 -1.07 -3.42 -10.29
N VAL A 116 -0.70 -4.04 -9.17
CA VAL A 116 0.69 -4.34 -8.85
C VAL A 116 1.14 -5.54 -9.68
N ASP A 117 2.36 -5.51 -10.20
CA ASP A 117 2.92 -6.59 -11.01
C ASP A 117 3.09 -7.89 -10.22
N ASP A 118 2.79 -9.04 -10.84
CA ASP A 118 2.82 -10.33 -10.16
C ASP A 118 4.16 -10.66 -9.52
N TYR A 119 5.29 -10.32 -10.14
CA TYR A 119 6.61 -10.55 -9.56
C TYR A 119 6.84 -9.72 -8.28
N VAL A 120 6.34 -8.47 -8.25
CA VAL A 120 6.38 -7.60 -7.06
C VAL A 120 5.52 -8.17 -5.94
N ILE A 121 4.33 -8.69 -6.29
CA ILE A 121 3.42 -9.33 -5.33
C ILE A 121 4.08 -10.55 -4.69
N GLU A 122 4.69 -11.44 -5.48
CA GLU A 122 5.30 -12.67 -4.96
C GLU A 122 6.53 -12.35 -4.09
N ASP A 123 7.36 -11.38 -4.47
CA ASP A 123 8.50 -10.95 -3.66
C ASP A 123 8.04 -10.32 -2.34
N ALA A 124 7.05 -9.44 -2.40
CA ALA A 124 6.44 -8.82 -1.23
C ALA A 124 5.84 -9.85 -0.26
N LEU A 125 5.10 -10.83 -0.78
CA LEU A 125 4.53 -11.92 0.02
C LEU A 125 5.61 -12.79 0.65
N LYS A 126 6.61 -13.21 -0.13
CA LYS A 126 7.74 -14.00 0.37
C LYS A 126 8.44 -13.29 1.52
N LYS A 127 8.72 -12.01 1.37
CA LYS A 127 9.36 -11.19 2.40
C LYS A 127 8.47 -11.05 3.64
N ALA A 128 7.21 -10.68 3.48
CA ALA A 128 6.28 -10.52 4.60
C ALA A 128 6.07 -11.83 5.37
N LEU A 129 5.93 -12.97 4.68
CA LEU A 129 5.78 -14.29 5.30
C LEU A 129 7.05 -14.75 6.04
N SER A 130 8.23 -14.31 5.62
CA SER A 130 9.47 -14.64 6.33
C SER A 130 9.64 -13.88 7.67
N GLU A 131 8.91 -12.80 7.85
CA GLU A 131 9.00 -11.91 9.02
C GLU A 131 7.89 -12.15 10.05
N VAL A 132 6.87 -12.95 9.73
CA VAL A 132 5.71 -13.20 10.60
C VAL A 132 5.57 -14.68 10.95
N ASP A 133 5.10 -14.97 12.16
CA ASP A 133 4.68 -16.31 12.52
C ASP A 133 3.24 -16.55 12.05
N VAL A 134 3.13 -17.25 10.91
CA VAL A 134 1.84 -17.56 10.30
C VAL A 134 1.01 -18.50 11.18
N ASN A 135 1.65 -19.41 11.95
CA ASN A 135 0.94 -20.30 12.86
C ASN A 135 0.28 -19.51 13.99
N GLU A 136 0.97 -18.53 14.55
CA GLU A 136 0.39 -17.63 15.57
C GLU A 136 -0.84 -16.87 15.03
N ILE A 137 -0.78 -16.43 13.76
CA ILE A 137 -1.91 -15.77 13.10
C ILE A 137 -3.09 -16.72 12.95
N ILE A 138 -2.83 -17.95 12.49
CA ILE A 138 -3.85 -18.99 12.33
C ILE A 138 -4.48 -19.37 13.67
N GLU A 139 -3.69 -19.55 14.70
CA GLU A 139 -4.19 -19.84 16.04
C GLU A 139 -5.12 -18.74 16.56
N LYS A 140 -4.70 -17.46 16.46
CA LYS A 140 -5.52 -16.31 16.84
C LYS A 140 -6.82 -16.25 16.06
N LEU A 141 -6.73 -16.51 14.75
CA LEU A 141 -7.89 -16.47 13.87
C LEU A 141 -8.90 -17.58 14.18
N THR A 142 -8.43 -18.76 14.59
CA THR A 142 -9.26 -19.97 14.71
C THR A 142 -9.53 -20.41 16.14
N GLN A 143 -9.11 -19.64 17.12
CA GLN A 143 -9.28 -19.96 18.55
C GLN A 143 -10.74 -20.28 18.88
N GLY A 144 -10.95 -21.41 19.57
CA GLY A 144 -12.28 -21.85 20.02
C GLY A 144 -13.20 -22.41 18.94
N LEU A 145 -12.71 -22.63 17.72
CA LEU A 145 -13.50 -23.21 16.64
C LEU A 145 -13.24 -24.71 16.50
N ASP A 146 -14.28 -25.46 16.07
CA ASP A 146 -14.13 -26.84 15.61
C ASP A 146 -13.42 -26.92 14.26
N GLU A 147 -12.92 -28.10 13.88
CA GLU A 147 -12.11 -28.30 12.67
C GLU A 147 -12.82 -27.91 11.35
N LYS A 148 -14.15 -28.08 11.28
CA LYS A 148 -14.91 -27.66 10.11
C LYS A 148 -14.95 -26.14 10.00
N LYS A 149 -15.28 -25.45 11.08
CA LYS A 149 -15.34 -23.99 11.11
C LYS A 149 -13.96 -23.35 10.96
N LYS A 150 -12.88 -23.99 11.47
CA LYS A 150 -11.50 -23.55 11.22
C LYS A 150 -11.20 -23.53 9.73
N ARG A 151 -11.42 -24.65 9.02
CA ARG A 151 -11.20 -24.74 7.57
C ARG A 151 -11.98 -23.70 6.78
N GLU A 152 -13.27 -23.54 7.09
CA GLU A 152 -14.12 -22.55 6.44
C GLU A 152 -13.62 -21.11 6.69
N LYS A 153 -13.16 -20.82 7.90
CA LYS A 153 -12.64 -19.51 8.26
C LYS A 153 -11.30 -19.22 7.59
N LEU A 154 -10.39 -20.18 7.59
CA LEU A 154 -9.09 -20.07 6.92
C LEU A 154 -9.29 -19.86 5.41
N TYR A 155 -10.16 -20.62 4.78
CA TYR A 155 -10.48 -20.46 3.35
C TYR A 155 -11.01 -19.05 3.03
N ARG A 156 -11.97 -18.55 3.83
CA ARG A 156 -12.54 -17.20 3.67
C ARG A 156 -11.49 -16.08 3.87
N HIS A 157 -10.52 -16.32 4.73
CA HIS A 157 -9.42 -15.37 4.95
C HIS A 157 -8.30 -15.47 3.91
N GLY A 158 -8.35 -16.47 3.01
CA GLY A 158 -7.37 -16.65 1.94
C GLY A 158 -6.13 -17.43 2.35
N PHE A 159 -6.23 -18.21 3.41
CA PHE A 159 -5.31 -19.31 3.69
C PHE A 159 -5.81 -20.55 2.91
N GLY A 160 -4.99 -21.14 2.07
CA GLY A 160 -5.36 -22.35 1.33
C GLY A 160 -5.47 -23.59 2.23
N GLY A 161 -5.71 -24.76 1.60
CA GLY A 161 -5.80 -26.04 2.32
C GLY A 161 -4.46 -26.60 2.82
N GLU A 162 -3.37 -25.86 2.62
CA GLU A 162 -2.00 -26.26 3.00
C GLU A 162 -1.56 -25.73 4.36
N TRP A 163 -2.44 -25.01 5.06
CA TRP A 163 -2.18 -24.42 6.37
C TRP A 163 -2.93 -25.11 7.50
#